data_e774ecaad67a8cd78b8e9580d48e20b2
#
_entry.id   e774ecaad67a8cd78b8e9580d48e20b2
#
_cell.length_a   1.000
_cell.length_b   1.000
_cell.length_c   1.000
_cell.angle_alpha   90.00
_cell.angle_beta   90.00
_cell.angle_gamma   90.00
#
_symmetry.space_group_name_H-M   'P 1'
#
loop_
_entity.id
_entity.type
_entity.pdbx_description
1 polymer ?
#
loop_
_entity_poly.entity_id
_entity_poly.type
_entity_poly.pdbx_seq_one_letter_code
_entity_poly.pdbx_strand_id
1 'polypeptide(L)'
;MDCPQFHGYFVAMNMSGFTIIKNAVINDYPIVEAITSILPVVDEMIVLVGKSDDDTLGLIRSIGDPKIKIYESEWDPSLRKGGAVLAVETNKAFALIDPNSTWAFYIQGDEVVHEKYLAGIKEACIQYQNDTRVEGLLFDYVHFYGTYDYVGDSRKWYNKEVRVIRNKKEISAYKDAQGFRKGTTKIDVKQVAASVYHYGWVKSPAQMAKKIKNFSALWHSDEELNEILKDNQHWDFTAYDSLEKFSGTHPSVMQSRIATQSWKIEIDTTRKSFSFKDRILYYFEKLTGIRLFDFSNFKIIK
;
A
#
# COMPACT_ATOMS: atom_id res chain seq x y z
N MET A 1 47.27 -6.76 -29.80
CA MET A 1 46.02 -5.98 -29.75
C MET A 1 45.27 -6.47 -28.54
N ASP A 2 45.45 -5.78 -27.40
CA ASP A 2 44.83 -6.15 -26.14
C ASP A 2 43.39 -5.61 -26.14
N CYS A 3 42.45 -6.52 -26.01
CA CYS A 3 41.03 -6.19 -25.82
C CYS A 3 40.85 -5.67 -24.40
N PRO A 4 40.34 -4.46 -24.18
CA PRO A 4 40.11 -3.98 -22.81
C PRO A 4 38.99 -4.80 -22.19
N GLN A 5 39.31 -5.58 -21.14
CA GLN A 5 38.34 -6.21 -20.29
C GLN A 5 37.61 -5.09 -19.51
N PHE A 6 36.37 -4.79 -19.92
CA PHE A 6 35.46 -4.00 -19.12
C PHE A 6 35.09 -4.80 -17.88
N HIS A 7 35.81 -4.60 -16.79
CA HIS A 7 35.39 -4.98 -15.47
C HIS A 7 34.31 -3.99 -15.04
N GLY A 8 33.09 -4.22 -15.51
CA GLY A 8 31.93 -3.58 -14.93
C GLY A 8 31.79 -4.09 -13.48
N TYR A 9 32.11 -3.26 -12.50
CA TYR A 9 31.72 -3.51 -11.11
C TYR A 9 30.20 -3.62 -11.10
N PHE A 10 29.67 -4.84 -10.99
CA PHE A 10 28.29 -5.06 -10.65
C PHE A 10 28.10 -4.54 -9.22
N VAL A 11 27.67 -3.31 -9.08
CA VAL A 11 27.18 -2.83 -7.78
C VAL A 11 25.97 -3.69 -7.49
N ALA A 12 26.06 -4.48 -6.43
CA ALA A 12 24.93 -5.29 -5.99
C ALA A 12 23.74 -4.34 -5.73
N MET A 13 22.59 -4.66 -6.33
CA MET A 13 21.37 -3.92 -6.12
C MET A 13 20.89 -4.20 -4.70
N ASN A 14 20.89 -3.19 -3.82
CA ASN A 14 20.38 -3.27 -2.47
C ASN A 14 19.00 -2.61 -2.38
N MET A 15 18.09 -3.25 -1.68
CA MET A 15 16.72 -2.76 -1.48
C MET A 15 16.35 -2.82 0.00
N SER A 16 16.00 -1.69 0.59
CA SER A 16 15.42 -1.63 1.92
C SER A 16 13.89 -1.63 1.84
N GLY A 17 13.23 -2.48 2.64
CA GLY A 17 11.80 -2.37 2.90
C GLY A 17 11.53 -1.38 4.03
N PHE A 18 10.38 -0.70 4.01
CA PHE A 18 9.96 0.12 5.13
C PHE A 18 8.45 0.24 5.24
N THR A 19 7.97 0.38 6.47
CA THR A 19 6.56 0.57 6.80
C THR A 19 6.39 1.33 8.09
N ILE A 20 5.19 1.85 8.28
CA ILE A 20 4.72 2.43 9.54
C ILE A 20 3.51 1.66 10.04
N ILE A 21 3.34 1.53 11.34
CA ILE A 21 2.17 0.87 11.91
C ILE A 21 1.83 1.41 13.28
N LYS A 22 0.53 1.54 13.58
CA LYS A 22 0.00 1.84 14.91
C LYS A 22 -1.32 1.11 15.11
N ASN A 23 -1.54 0.56 16.29
CA ASN A 23 -2.80 -0.11 16.67
C ASN A 23 -3.19 -1.23 15.69
N ALA A 24 -2.22 -2.08 15.29
CA ALA A 24 -2.43 -3.11 14.29
C ALA A 24 -3.40 -4.19 14.75
N VAL A 25 -3.37 -4.55 16.04
CA VAL A 25 -4.25 -5.59 16.61
C VAL A 25 -5.69 -5.06 16.71
N ILE A 26 -5.88 -3.87 17.28
CA ILE A 26 -7.21 -3.25 17.42
C ILE A 26 -7.88 -3.03 16.07
N ASN A 27 -7.10 -2.60 15.06
CA ASN A 27 -7.60 -2.31 13.71
C ASN A 27 -7.57 -3.53 12.79
N ASP A 28 -7.11 -4.68 13.28
CA ASP A 28 -6.99 -5.92 12.53
C ASP A 28 -6.27 -5.73 11.18
N TYR A 29 -5.09 -5.08 11.21
CA TYR A 29 -4.27 -4.93 10.01
C TYR A 29 -3.47 -6.21 9.73
N PRO A 30 -3.38 -6.68 8.48
CA PRO A 30 -2.54 -7.81 8.08
C PRO A 30 -1.05 -7.40 8.01
N ILE A 31 -0.55 -6.73 9.06
CA ILE A 31 0.82 -6.17 9.07
C ILE A 31 1.90 -7.25 9.01
N VAL A 32 1.66 -8.40 9.65
CA VAL A 32 2.59 -9.54 9.61
C VAL A 32 2.70 -10.06 8.18
N GLU A 33 1.57 -10.24 7.52
CA GLU A 33 1.46 -10.68 6.14
C GLU A 33 2.05 -9.63 5.18
N ALA A 34 1.80 -8.34 5.44
CA ALA A 34 2.37 -7.23 4.67
C ALA A 34 3.90 -7.27 4.68
N ILE A 35 4.50 -7.29 5.86
CA ILE A 35 5.96 -7.37 6.04
C ILE A 35 6.51 -8.64 5.40
N THR A 36 5.96 -9.80 5.75
CA THR A 36 6.44 -11.11 5.28
C THR A 36 6.40 -11.23 3.76
N SER A 37 5.42 -10.59 3.11
CA SER A 37 5.25 -10.67 1.66
C SER A 37 6.40 -10.07 0.86
N ILE A 38 7.13 -9.09 1.41
CA ILE A 38 8.26 -8.44 0.72
C ILE A 38 9.64 -8.83 1.27
N LEU A 39 9.72 -9.50 2.44
CA LEU A 39 10.99 -9.94 3.03
C LEU A 39 11.90 -10.72 2.07
N PRO A 40 11.40 -11.56 1.14
CA PRO A 40 12.27 -12.29 0.21
C PRO A 40 13.03 -11.41 -0.78
N VAL A 41 12.59 -10.17 -1.03
CA VAL A 41 13.20 -9.28 -2.03
C VAL A 41 13.91 -8.08 -1.45
N VAL A 42 13.80 -7.84 -0.14
CA VAL A 42 14.51 -6.77 0.55
C VAL A 42 15.69 -7.30 1.36
N ASP A 43 16.71 -6.48 1.55
CA ASP A 43 17.91 -6.82 2.32
C ASP A 43 17.74 -6.48 3.80
N GLU A 44 16.91 -5.49 4.10
CA GLU A 44 16.43 -5.12 5.44
C GLU A 44 14.98 -4.67 5.39
N MET A 45 14.31 -4.67 6.54
CA MET A 45 12.94 -4.18 6.70
C MET A 45 12.83 -3.26 7.90
N ILE A 46 12.64 -1.97 7.67
CA ILE A 46 12.42 -0.97 8.71
C ILE A 46 10.93 -0.95 9.07
N VAL A 47 10.62 -1.19 10.32
CA VAL A 47 9.25 -1.09 10.86
C VAL A 47 9.22 -0.02 11.93
N LEU A 48 8.61 1.14 11.61
CA LEU A 48 8.42 2.22 12.56
C LEU A 48 7.07 2.04 13.25
N VAL A 49 7.11 1.59 14.49
CA VAL A 49 5.92 1.30 15.30
C VAL A 49 5.53 2.55 16.09
N GLY A 50 4.37 3.10 15.78
CA GLY A 50 3.77 4.17 16.57
C GLY A 50 3.32 3.66 17.94
N LYS A 51 3.47 4.48 19.00
CA LYS A 51 2.96 4.19 20.34
C LYS A 51 1.51 3.74 20.26
N SER A 52 1.27 2.47 20.53
CA SER A 52 -0.01 1.78 20.33
C SER A 52 -0.71 1.54 21.66
N ASP A 53 -2.05 1.43 21.59
CA ASP A 53 -2.90 1.08 22.74
C ASP A 53 -3.13 -0.45 22.84
N ASP A 54 -2.45 -1.20 21.98
CA ASP A 54 -2.49 -2.67 21.87
C ASP A 54 -1.07 -3.25 21.78
N ASP A 55 -0.96 -4.58 21.69
CA ASP A 55 0.34 -5.26 21.56
C ASP A 55 0.86 -5.31 20.12
N THR A 56 0.75 -4.21 19.38
CA THR A 56 1.32 -4.08 18.03
C THR A 56 2.82 -4.36 18.03
N LEU A 57 3.56 -3.86 19.01
CA LEU A 57 5.00 -4.05 19.10
C LEU A 57 5.38 -5.54 19.30
N GLY A 58 4.67 -6.23 20.21
CA GLY A 58 4.86 -7.67 20.42
C GLY A 58 4.52 -8.47 19.17
N LEU A 59 3.45 -8.10 18.46
CA LEU A 59 3.07 -8.72 17.19
C LEU A 59 4.19 -8.60 16.14
N ILE A 60 4.80 -7.43 15.97
CA ILE A 60 5.90 -7.23 15.01
C ILE A 60 7.14 -8.03 15.44
N ARG A 61 7.48 -8.01 16.73
CA ARG A 61 8.62 -8.79 17.27
C ARG A 61 8.45 -10.30 17.06
N SER A 62 7.22 -10.79 17.08
CA SER A 62 6.93 -12.22 16.90
C SER A 62 7.24 -12.76 15.49
N ILE A 63 7.43 -11.89 14.48
CA ILE A 63 7.83 -12.31 13.13
C ILE A 63 9.21 -12.97 13.15
N GLY A 64 10.14 -12.47 13.98
CA GLY A 64 11.43 -13.11 14.29
C GLY A 64 12.43 -13.16 13.13
N ASP A 65 12.22 -12.43 12.03
CA ASP A 65 13.17 -12.40 10.91
C ASP A 65 14.30 -11.39 11.18
N PRO A 66 15.59 -11.78 11.01
CA PRO A 66 16.75 -10.94 11.33
C PRO A 66 16.87 -9.69 10.43
N LYS A 67 16.20 -9.64 9.29
CA LYS A 67 16.16 -8.45 8.44
C LYS A 67 15.32 -7.32 9.05
N ILE A 68 14.43 -7.63 10.00
CA ILE A 68 13.50 -6.66 10.57
C ILE A 68 14.20 -5.81 11.63
N LYS A 69 14.21 -4.51 11.40
CA LYS A 69 14.70 -3.49 12.34
C LYS A 69 13.52 -2.69 12.82
N ILE A 70 13.21 -2.78 14.11
CA ILE A 70 12.07 -2.14 14.75
C ILE A 70 12.51 -0.84 15.39
N TYR A 71 11.81 0.24 15.10
CA TYR A 71 11.94 1.54 15.73
C TYR A 71 10.59 1.96 16.29
N GLU A 72 10.59 2.76 17.32
CA GLU A 72 9.38 3.26 17.96
C GLU A 72 9.26 4.77 17.73
N SER A 73 8.03 5.25 17.55
CA SER A 73 7.72 6.67 17.40
C SER A 73 6.47 7.07 18.17
N GLU A 74 6.33 8.35 18.43
CA GLU A 74 5.10 8.93 18.94
C GLU A 74 4.51 9.83 17.85
N TRP A 75 3.28 9.49 17.43
CA TRP A 75 2.58 10.23 16.39
C TRP A 75 2.03 11.54 16.94
N ASP A 76 2.33 12.64 16.25
CA ASP A 76 1.87 13.96 16.66
C ASP A 76 0.35 14.08 16.45
N PRO A 77 -0.45 14.20 17.52
CA PRO A 77 -1.90 14.27 17.42
C PRO A 77 -2.41 15.59 16.81
N SER A 78 -1.55 16.60 16.65
CA SER A 78 -1.91 17.85 15.98
C SER A 78 -1.95 17.74 14.46
N LEU A 79 -1.32 16.70 13.88
CA LEU A 79 -1.23 16.47 12.44
C LEU A 79 -2.42 15.67 11.89
N ARG A 80 -3.64 16.02 12.30
CA ARG A 80 -4.85 15.28 11.89
C ARG A 80 -5.37 15.67 10.51
N LYS A 81 -5.11 16.87 10.03
CA LYS A 81 -5.71 17.36 8.78
C LYS A 81 -5.23 16.55 7.56
N GLY A 82 -6.17 15.85 6.92
CA GLY A 82 -5.91 15.10 5.69
C GLY A 82 -4.90 13.97 5.84
N GLY A 83 -4.77 13.36 7.02
CA GLY A 83 -3.85 12.25 7.28
C GLY A 83 -2.36 12.63 7.23
N ALA A 84 -2.02 13.90 7.42
CA ALA A 84 -0.63 14.40 7.31
C ALA A 84 0.36 13.65 8.21
N VAL A 85 -0.08 13.16 9.38
CA VAL A 85 0.72 12.34 10.28
C VAL A 85 1.28 11.09 9.59
N LEU A 86 0.52 10.49 8.66
CA LEU A 86 0.95 9.29 7.94
C LEU A 86 2.17 9.58 7.06
N ALA A 87 2.18 10.71 6.33
CA ALA A 87 3.33 11.10 5.52
C ALA A 87 4.55 11.44 6.40
N VAL A 88 4.34 12.11 7.53
CA VAL A 88 5.44 12.43 8.47
C VAL A 88 6.09 11.16 9.00
N GLU A 89 5.29 10.20 9.48
CA GLU A 89 5.82 8.94 10.00
C GLU A 89 6.45 8.08 8.89
N THR A 90 5.87 8.05 7.69
CA THR A 90 6.45 7.37 6.53
C THR A 90 7.81 7.96 6.17
N ASN A 91 7.96 9.28 6.21
CA ASN A 91 9.24 9.93 5.95
C ASN A 91 10.28 9.64 7.06
N LYS A 92 9.84 9.54 8.33
CA LYS A 92 10.72 9.08 9.42
C LYS A 92 11.22 7.65 9.19
N ALA A 93 10.32 6.74 8.81
CA ALA A 93 10.70 5.36 8.49
C ALA A 93 11.65 5.29 7.29
N PHE A 94 11.36 6.04 6.22
CA PHE A 94 12.21 6.14 5.04
C PHE A 94 13.61 6.69 5.37
N ALA A 95 13.74 7.62 6.29
CA ALA A 95 15.04 8.16 6.71
C ALA A 95 15.91 7.17 7.52
N LEU A 96 15.33 6.05 7.99
CA LEU A 96 16.02 5.02 8.78
C LEU A 96 16.60 3.89 7.93
N ILE A 97 16.30 3.82 6.62
CA ILE A 97 16.82 2.77 5.73
C ILE A 97 18.34 2.93 5.53
N ASP A 98 18.99 1.84 5.11
CA ASP A 98 20.41 1.87 4.75
C ASP A 98 20.66 2.95 3.67
N PRO A 99 21.53 3.94 3.93
CA PRO A 99 21.85 5.00 2.96
C PRO A 99 22.48 4.47 1.67
N ASN A 100 23.02 3.25 1.68
CA ASN A 100 23.58 2.60 0.50
C ASN A 100 22.54 1.83 -0.33
N SER A 101 21.31 1.70 0.14
CA SER A 101 20.25 1.07 -0.64
C SER A 101 19.93 1.89 -1.89
N THR A 102 19.86 1.21 -3.03
CA THR A 102 19.49 1.82 -4.31
C THR A 102 17.99 2.13 -4.34
N TRP A 103 17.20 1.21 -3.80
CA TRP A 103 15.75 1.24 -3.80
C TRP A 103 15.18 1.12 -2.39
N ALA A 104 14.03 1.72 -2.19
CA ALA A 104 13.23 1.59 -0.99
C ALA A 104 11.83 1.07 -1.34
N PHE A 105 11.42 -0.05 -0.77
CA PHE A 105 10.11 -0.66 -0.95
C PHE A 105 9.20 -0.26 0.22
N TYR A 106 8.24 0.61 -0.06
CA TYR A 106 7.19 0.97 0.89
C TYR A 106 6.05 -0.02 0.84
N ILE A 107 5.61 -0.52 1.98
CA ILE A 107 4.41 -1.35 2.11
C ILE A 107 3.53 -0.82 3.24
N GLN A 108 2.24 -0.64 3.02
CA GLN A 108 1.30 -0.25 4.07
C GLN A 108 0.85 -1.48 4.86
N GLY A 109 0.39 -1.27 6.10
CA GLY A 109 0.03 -2.37 7.00
C GLY A 109 -1.17 -3.22 6.56
N ASP A 110 -1.88 -2.80 5.54
CA ASP A 110 -3.02 -3.51 4.94
C ASP A 110 -2.80 -3.86 3.46
N GLU A 111 -1.55 -3.84 3.01
CA GLU A 111 -1.11 -4.21 1.67
C GLU A 111 -0.30 -5.50 1.70
N VAL A 112 -0.47 -6.35 0.70
CA VAL A 112 0.31 -7.60 0.57
C VAL A 112 0.70 -7.79 -0.89
N VAL A 113 1.94 -8.22 -1.12
CA VAL A 113 2.44 -8.56 -2.45
C VAL A 113 2.37 -10.07 -2.65
N HIS A 114 1.82 -10.52 -3.77
CA HIS A 114 1.78 -11.93 -4.08
C HIS A 114 3.18 -12.45 -4.48
N GLU A 115 3.60 -13.58 -3.96
CA GLU A 115 4.92 -14.18 -4.19
C GLU A 115 5.26 -14.38 -5.66
N LYS A 116 4.25 -14.58 -6.52
CA LYS A 116 4.43 -14.71 -7.98
C LYS A 116 5.07 -13.48 -8.65
N TYR A 117 5.01 -12.31 -7.99
CA TYR A 117 5.54 -11.07 -8.54
C TYR A 117 6.97 -10.74 -8.08
N LEU A 118 7.47 -11.40 -7.04
CA LEU A 118 8.71 -11.01 -6.37
C LEU A 118 9.93 -11.06 -7.31
N ALA A 119 10.03 -12.11 -8.15
CA ALA A 119 11.10 -12.21 -9.12
C ALA A 119 11.09 -11.04 -10.13
N GLY A 120 9.93 -10.74 -10.73
CA GLY A 120 9.78 -9.64 -11.67
C GLY A 120 10.02 -8.25 -11.05
N ILE A 121 9.66 -8.06 -9.78
CA ILE A 121 9.97 -6.83 -9.04
C ILE A 121 11.49 -6.66 -8.90
N LYS A 122 12.20 -7.71 -8.50
CA LYS A 122 13.67 -7.71 -8.37
C LYS A 122 14.35 -7.46 -9.72
N GLU A 123 13.90 -8.11 -10.77
CA GLU A 123 14.38 -7.91 -12.14
C GLU A 123 14.19 -6.47 -12.61
N ALA A 124 13.03 -5.85 -12.36
CA ALA A 124 12.78 -4.46 -12.70
C ALA A 124 13.72 -3.51 -11.93
N CYS A 125 13.96 -3.75 -10.63
CA CYS A 125 14.90 -2.97 -9.84
C CYS A 125 16.34 -3.06 -10.40
N ILE A 126 16.78 -4.24 -10.82
CA ILE A 126 18.09 -4.46 -11.47
C ILE A 126 18.12 -3.74 -12.82
N GLN A 127 17.08 -3.92 -13.64
CA GLN A 127 16.99 -3.31 -14.97
C GLN A 127 17.14 -1.79 -14.94
N TYR A 128 16.48 -1.15 -13.96
CA TYR A 128 16.46 0.31 -13.88
C TYR A 128 17.48 0.90 -12.90
N GLN A 129 18.31 0.08 -12.24
CA GLN A 129 19.24 0.59 -11.21
C GLN A 129 20.16 1.71 -11.69
N ASN A 130 20.60 1.66 -12.96
CA ASN A 130 21.50 2.65 -13.55
C ASN A 130 20.76 3.76 -14.34
N ASP A 131 19.45 3.65 -14.58
CA ASP A 131 18.66 4.71 -15.20
C ASP A 131 18.16 5.71 -14.16
N THR A 132 18.94 6.77 -13.95
CA THR A 132 18.65 7.79 -12.93
C THR A 132 17.36 8.59 -13.19
N ARG A 133 16.77 8.49 -14.38
CA ARG A 133 15.47 9.09 -14.72
C ARG A 133 14.32 8.34 -14.05
N VAL A 134 14.50 7.03 -13.80
CA VAL A 134 13.49 6.21 -13.12
C VAL A 134 13.58 6.46 -11.62
N GLU A 135 12.61 7.17 -11.06
CA GLU A 135 12.55 7.55 -9.65
C GLU A 135 11.70 6.59 -8.81
N GLY A 136 10.88 5.77 -9.46
CA GLY A 136 10.08 4.75 -8.79
C GLY A 136 9.51 3.71 -9.74
N LEU A 137 8.95 2.64 -9.14
CA LEU A 137 8.24 1.59 -9.85
C LEU A 137 6.75 1.64 -9.47
N LEU A 138 5.92 1.58 -10.50
CA LEU A 138 4.46 1.67 -10.41
C LEU A 138 3.86 0.29 -10.49
N PHE A 139 3.02 -0.03 -9.53
CA PHE A 139 2.30 -1.31 -9.41
C PHE A 139 0.84 -1.14 -9.79
N ASP A 140 0.23 -2.18 -10.33
CA ASP A 140 -1.21 -2.29 -10.34
C ASP A 140 -1.71 -2.47 -8.89
N TYR A 141 -2.95 -2.02 -8.61
CA TYR A 141 -3.47 -2.01 -7.25
C TYR A 141 -4.86 -2.63 -7.21
N VAL A 142 -5.05 -3.63 -6.37
CA VAL A 142 -6.28 -4.41 -6.26
C VAL A 142 -6.89 -4.20 -4.88
N HIS A 143 -8.05 -3.55 -4.81
CA HIS A 143 -8.77 -3.33 -3.56
C HIS A 143 -9.74 -4.46 -3.30
N PHE A 144 -9.51 -5.23 -2.25
CA PHE A 144 -10.50 -6.19 -1.75
C PHE A 144 -11.53 -5.49 -0.86
N TYR A 145 -12.78 -5.92 -0.91
CA TYR A 145 -13.87 -5.29 -0.19
C TYR A 145 -14.81 -6.29 0.47
N GLY A 146 -15.08 -6.09 1.75
CA GLY A 146 -16.00 -6.88 2.55
C GLY A 146 -15.47 -8.25 2.93
N THR A 147 -15.16 -9.08 1.93
CA THR A 147 -14.52 -10.40 2.08
C THR A 147 -13.32 -10.51 1.13
N TYR A 148 -12.63 -11.63 1.19
CA TYR A 148 -11.53 -11.93 0.26
C TYR A 148 -12.00 -12.26 -1.16
N ASP A 149 -13.32 -12.46 -1.37
CA ASP A 149 -13.88 -12.91 -2.64
C ASP A 149 -14.17 -11.77 -3.63
N TYR A 150 -14.20 -10.52 -3.19
CA TYR A 150 -14.66 -9.39 -4.00
C TYR A 150 -13.63 -8.28 -4.08
N VAL A 151 -13.54 -7.67 -5.26
CA VAL A 151 -12.64 -6.55 -5.55
C VAL A 151 -13.39 -5.36 -6.12
N GLY A 152 -12.86 -4.18 -5.86
CA GLY A 152 -13.35 -2.93 -6.43
C GLY A 152 -13.21 -2.93 -7.95
N ASP A 153 -14.32 -2.70 -8.66
CA ASP A 153 -14.41 -2.75 -10.12
C ASP A 153 -14.75 -1.37 -10.73
N SER A 154 -15.01 -0.38 -9.91
CA SER A 154 -15.39 0.95 -10.38
C SER A 154 -14.20 1.90 -10.49
N ARG A 155 -14.44 3.03 -11.15
CA ARG A 155 -13.46 4.11 -11.29
C ARG A 155 -13.24 4.92 -10.00
N LYS A 156 -13.99 4.68 -8.93
CA LYS A 156 -13.75 5.25 -7.60
C LYS A 156 -12.53 4.61 -6.91
N TRP A 157 -12.19 3.37 -7.29
CA TRP A 157 -11.01 2.70 -6.82
C TRP A 157 -9.81 3.09 -7.67
N TYR A 158 -8.77 3.68 -7.09
CA TYR A 158 -7.51 3.86 -7.81
C TYR A 158 -6.88 2.49 -8.09
N ASN A 159 -6.27 2.35 -9.24
CA ASN A 159 -5.80 1.05 -9.72
C ASN A 159 -4.28 0.96 -9.88
N LYS A 160 -3.57 1.99 -9.44
CA LYS A 160 -2.09 2.05 -9.54
C LYS A 160 -1.50 2.85 -8.40
N GLU A 161 -0.40 2.32 -7.83
CA GLU A 161 0.37 3.01 -6.80
C GLU A 161 1.88 2.78 -6.96
N VAL A 162 2.66 3.78 -6.55
CA VAL A 162 4.11 3.66 -6.47
C VAL A 162 4.47 3.04 -5.13
N ARG A 163 5.16 1.88 -5.16
CA ARG A 163 5.57 1.19 -3.93
C ARG A 163 7.07 0.98 -3.81
N VAL A 164 7.81 1.03 -4.92
CA VAL A 164 9.28 1.09 -4.89
C VAL A 164 9.72 2.47 -5.34
N ILE A 165 10.61 3.11 -4.59
CA ILE A 165 11.16 4.42 -4.89
C ILE A 165 12.69 4.39 -4.81
N ARG A 166 13.34 5.33 -5.47
CA ARG A 166 14.76 5.55 -5.28
C ARG A 166 15.03 6.08 -3.87
N ASN A 167 16.13 5.60 -3.29
CA ASN A 167 16.66 6.18 -2.05
C ASN A 167 17.31 7.54 -2.34
N LYS A 168 16.48 8.57 -2.45
CA LYS A 168 16.91 9.94 -2.67
C LYS A 168 16.25 10.88 -1.68
N LYS A 169 17.03 11.75 -1.06
CA LYS A 169 16.58 12.68 0.00
C LYS A 169 15.48 13.65 -0.46
N GLU A 170 15.42 13.97 -1.75
CA GLU A 170 14.39 14.84 -2.32
C GLU A 170 13.04 14.16 -2.53
N ILE A 171 12.98 12.82 -2.43
CA ILE A 171 11.73 12.06 -2.51
C ILE A 171 11.14 11.94 -1.12
N SER A 172 9.86 12.24 -0.98
CA SER A 172 9.15 12.15 0.29
C SER A 172 7.71 11.68 0.08
N ALA A 173 7.13 11.09 1.12
CA ALA A 173 5.72 10.75 1.16
C ALA A 173 4.85 12.02 1.06
N TYR A 174 3.72 11.90 0.38
CA TYR A 174 2.84 13.01 0.06
C TYR A 174 1.46 12.82 0.66
N LYS A 175 0.90 13.88 1.24
CA LYS A 175 -0.42 13.91 1.91
C LYS A 175 -0.52 12.86 3.02
N ASP A 176 -1.31 11.81 2.79
CA ASP A 176 -1.62 10.69 3.68
C ASP A 176 -0.74 9.46 3.41
N ALA A 177 0.46 9.66 2.89
CA ALA A 177 1.36 8.61 2.42
C ALA A 177 0.77 7.74 1.27
N GLN A 178 -0.21 8.25 0.56
CA GLN A 178 -0.79 7.62 -0.63
C GLN A 178 0.25 7.40 -1.74
N GLY A 179 1.23 8.31 -1.86
CA GLY A 179 2.30 8.19 -2.85
C GLY A 179 3.48 9.09 -2.50
N PHE A 180 4.39 9.26 -3.44
CA PHE A 180 5.64 9.98 -3.25
C PHE A 180 5.80 11.15 -4.23
N ARG A 181 6.51 12.19 -3.78
CA ARG A 181 6.79 13.40 -4.54
C ARG A 181 8.24 13.83 -4.36
N LYS A 182 8.71 14.64 -5.31
CA LYS A 182 9.93 15.41 -5.21
C LYS A 182 9.54 16.88 -5.01
N GLY A 183 9.43 17.29 -3.75
CA GLY A 183 8.77 18.55 -3.38
C GLY A 183 7.30 18.56 -3.84
N THR A 184 6.93 19.46 -4.75
CA THR A 184 5.59 19.52 -5.35
C THR A 184 5.47 18.72 -6.66
N THR A 185 6.58 18.21 -7.19
CA THR A 185 6.65 17.57 -8.50
C THR A 185 6.37 16.08 -8.40
N LYS A 186 5.64 15.52 -9.36
CA LYS A 186 5.45 14.08 -9.52
C LYS A 186 6.78 13.40 -9.83
N ILE A 187 6.99 12.22 -9.26
CA ILE A 187 8.16 11.40 -9.59
C ILE A 187 7.94 10.66 -10.93
N ASP A 188 9.03 10.48 -11.66
CA ASP A 188 9.07 9.73 -12.92
C ASP A 188 9.18 8.23 -12.63
N VAL A 189 8.26 7.42 -13.18
CA VAL A 189 8.13 6.01 -12.83
C VAL A 189 8.07 5.09 -14.05
N LYS A 190 8.47 3.83 -13.85
CA LYS A 190 8.22 2.71 -14.76
C LYS A 190 7.17 1.78 -14.16
N GLN A 191 6.24 1.34 -15.00
CA GLN A 191 5.27 0.33 -14.58
C GLN A 191 5.92 -1.05 -14.58
N VAL A 192 5.67 -1.83 -13.53
CA VAL A 192 6.07 -3.24 -13.42
C VAL A 192 4.86 -4.15 -13.57
N ALA A 193 5.06 -5.36 -14.05
CA ALA A 193 4.02 -6.37 -14.18
C ALA A 193 3.75 -7.05 -12.82
N ALA A 194 3.38 -6.24 -11.82
CA ALA A 194 3.12 -6.68 -10.46
C ALA A 194 1.95 -5.91 -9.85
N SER A 195 1.20 -6.56 -8.96
CA SER A 195 0.08 -5.96 -8.27
C SER A 195 0.30 -5.97 -6.75
N VAL A 196 -0.15 -4.92 -6.10
CA VAL A 196 -0.32 -4.85 -4.65
C VAL A 196 -1.77 -5.15 -4.32
N TYR A 197 -1.99 -6.05 -3.37
CA TYR A 197 -3.30 -6.46 -2.90
C TYR A 197 -3.62 -5.74 -1.59
N HIS A 198 -4.64 -4.89 -1.61
CA HIS A 198 -5.05 -4.09 -0.48
C HIS A 198 -6.26 -4.72 0.22
N TYR A 199 -6.08 -5.12 1.46
CA TYR A 199 -7.08 -5.79 2.30
C TYR A 199 -7.70 -4.87 3.38
N GLY A 200 -7.45 -3.59 3.31
CA GLY A 200 -7.91 -2.64 4.32
C GLY A 200 -9.43 -2.61 4.52
N TRP A 201 -10.20 -3.04 3.52
CA TRP A 201 -11.66 -3.12 3.57
C TRP A 201 -12.20 -4.54 3.81
N VAL A 202 -11.32 -5.52 4.05
CA VAL A 202 -11.71 -6.91 4.37
C VAL A 202 -11.75 -7.08 5.88
N LYS A 203 -12.93 -6.90 6.46
CA LYS A 203 -13.16 -6.97 7.91
C LYS A 203 -14.59 -7.37 8.20
N SER A 204 -14.83 -7.95 9.38
CA SER A 204 -16.20 -8.08 9.86
C SER A 204 -16.85 -6.69 10.03
N PRO A 205 -18.19 -6.57 9.95
CA PRO A 205 -18.87 -5.28 10.17
C PRO A 205 -18.48 -4.58 11.48
N ALA A 206 -18.32 -5.35 12.55
CA ALA A 206 -17.91 -4.83 13.86
C ALA A 206 -16.46 -4.30 13.86
N GLN A 207 -15.54 -5.01 13.22
CA GLN A 207 -14.15 -4.58 13.09
C GLN A 207 -14.02 -3.38 12.15
N MET A 208 -14.83 -3.32 11.09
CA MET A 208 -14.85 -2.17 10.20
C MET A 208 -15.32 -0.90 10.92
N ALA A 209 -16.38 -0.98 11.72
CA ALA A 209 -16.85 0.15 12.54
C ALA A 209 -15.75 0.66 13.49
N LYS A 210 -15.00 -0.25 14.14
CA LYS A 210 -13.85 0.11 14.99
C LYS A 210 -12.74 0.80 14.18
N LYS A 211 -12.37 0.21 13.03
CA LYS A 211 -11.34 0.79 12.15
C LYS A 211 -11.74 2.21 11.72
N ILE A 212 -12.96 2.40 11.25
CA ILE A 212 -13.46 3.72 10.81
C ILE A 212 -13.35 4.74 11.95
N LYS A 213 -13.78 4.39 13.16
CA LYS A 213 -13.64 5.27 14.33
C LYS A 213 -12.19 5.67 14.57
N ASN A 214 -11.27 4.71 14.60
CA ASN A 214 -9.86 4.96 14.88
C ASN A 214 -9.17 5.71 13.75
N PHE A 215 -9.51 5.36 12.49
CA PHE A 215 -8.92 5.96 11.31
C PHE A 215 -9.43 7.40 11.10
N SER A 216 -10.72 7.64 11.29
CA SER A 216 -11.30 8.98 11.17
C SER A 216 -10.68 9.98 12.16
N ALA A 217 -10.22 9.51 13.32
CA ALA A 217 -9.48 10.33 14.26
C ALA A 217 -8.12 10.85 13.75
N LEU A 218 -7.57 10.24 12.69
CA LEU A 218 -6.34 10.71 12.03
C LEU A 218 -6.60 11.78 10.95
N TRP A 219 -7.87 12.02 10.60
CA TRP A 219 -8.27 12.87 9.48
C TRP A 219 -9.14 14.07 9.87
N HIS A 220 -9.85 13.94 10.98
CA HIS A 220 -10.91 14.85 11.39
C HIS A 220 -10.68 15.43 12.78
N SER A 221 -11.24 16.61 13.05
CA SER A 221 -11.32 17.17 14.40
C SER A 221 -12.24 16.33 15.29
N ASP A 222 -12.20 16.55 16.60
CA ASP A 222 -13.07 15.82 17.53
C ASP A 222 -14.55 16.14 17.31
N GLU A 223 -14.88 17.35 16.86
CA GLU A 223 -16.25 17.77 16.50
C GLU A 223 -16.75 17.02 15.27
N GLU A 224 -15.95 17.01 14.18
CA GLU A 224 -16.25 16.29 12.94
C GLU A 224 -16.36 14.79 13.19
N LEU A 225 -15.45 14.24 14.03
CA LEU A 225 -15.46 12.83 14.41
C LEU A 225 -16.76 12.44 15.13
N ASN A 226 -17.23 13.29 16.06
CA ASN A 226 -18.49 13.03 16.76
C ASN A 226 -19.70 13.03 15.84
N GLU A 227 -19.72 13.84 14.78
CA GLU A 227 -20.77 13.82 13.75
C GLU A 227 -20.71 12.54 12.92
N ILE A 228 -19.52 12.16 12.42
CA ILE A 228 -19.31 10.93 11.66
C ILE A 228 -19.73 9.69 12.45
N LEU A 229 -19.44 9.66 13.76
CA LEU A 229 -19.78 8.52 14.63
C LEU A 229 -21.26 8.42 15.00
N LYS A 230 -22.01 9.53 14.99
CA LYS A 230 -23.47 9.49 15.17
C LYS A 230 -24.17 8.75 14.05
N ASP A 231 -23.69 8.93 12.82
CA ASP A 231 -24.28 8.33 11.61
C ASP A 231 -23.76 6.89 11.33
N ASN A 232 -22.62 6.49 11.90
CA ASN A 232 -21.92 5.24 11.55
C ASN A 232 -21.78 4.26 12.72
N GLN A 233 -22.87 3.98 13.46
CA GLN A 233 -22.86 2.93 14.49
C GLN A 233 -22.67 1.52 13.88
N HIS A 234 -23.05 1.32 12.61
CA HIS A 234 -22.87 0.08 11.88
C HIS A 234 -22.32 0.38 10.49
N TRP A 235 -21.22 -0.26 10.11
CA TRP A 235 -20.71 -0.16 8.75
C TRP A 235 -21.60 -0.93 7.78
N ASP A 236 -22.08 -0.23 6.74
CA ASP A 236 -22.89 -0.82 5.68
C ASP A 236 -22.03 -1.19 4.47
N PHE A 237 -21.76 -2.48 4.31
CA PHE A 237 -21.05 -3.00 3.13
C PHE A 237 -21.88 -2.99 1.85
N THR A 238 -23.17 -2.61 1.89
CA THR A 238 -24.01 -2.49 0.68
C THR A 238 -23.83 -1.15 -0.04
N ALA A 239 -23.11 -0.19 0.57
CA ALA A 239 -22.87 1.14 0.01
C ALA A 239 -21.68 1.14 -0.99
N TYR A 240 -21.74 0.27 -2.01
CA TYR A 240 -20.78 0.24 -3.13
C TYR A 240 -21.46 0.57 -4.45
N ASP A 241 -20.68 1.01 -5.42
CA ASP A 241 -21.17 1.31 -6.78
C ASP A 241 -20.98 0.14 -7.75
N SER A 242 -19.85 -0.56 -7.67
CA SER A 242 -19.57 -1.76 -8.46
C SER A 242 -18.45 -2.57 -7.81
N LEU A 243 -18.68 -3.87 -7.72
CA LEU A 243 -17.66 -4.86 -7.32
C LEU A 243 -17.68 -6.01 -8.32
N GLU A 244 -16.59 -6.75 -8.41
CA GLU A 244 -16.51 -7.99 -9.16
C GLU A 244 -15.98 -9.13 -8.29
N LYS A 245 -16.28 -10.36 -8.67
CA LYS A 245 -15.74 -11.53 -7.98
C LYS A 245 -14.26 -11.69 -8.34
N PHE A 246 -13.42 -11.84 -7.34
CA PHE A 246 -12.01 -12.11 -7.54
C PHE A 246 -11.81 -13.54 -8.09
N SER A 247 -11.11 -13.65 -9.21
CA SER A 247 -10.84 -14.94 -9.88
C SER A 247 -9.37 -15.37 -9.79
N GLY A 248 -8.51 -14.55 -9.14
CA GLY A 248 -7.09 -14.85 -8.96
C GLY A 248 -6.80 -15.70 -7.73
N THR A 249 -5.52 -15.77 -7.38
CA THR A 249 -5.03 -16.41 -6.15
C THR A 249 -4.60 -15.37 -5.13
N HIS A 250 -4.83 -15.65 -3.86
CA HIS A 250 -4.29 -14.86 -2.77
C HIS A 250 -2.84 -15.27 -2.46
N PRO A 251 -2.01 -14.32 -1.97
CA PRO A 251 -0.67 -14.63 -1.47
C PRO A 251 -0.70 -15.75 -0.43
N SER A 252 0.31 -16.62 -0.44
CA SER A 252 0.39 -17.72 0.51
C SER A 252 0.39 -17.28 1.97
N VAL A 253 1.00 -16.12 2.26
CA VAL A 253 1.01 -15.50 3.59
C VAL A 253 -0.38 -15.15 4.11
N MET A 254 -1.38 -14.97 3.25
CA MET A 254 -2.77 -14.65 3.62
C MET A 254 -3.64 -15.87 3.96
N GLN A 255 -3.18 -17.10 3.67
CA GLN A 255 -4.02 -18.29 3.77
C GLN A 255 -4.60 -18.51 5.18
N SER A 256 -3.81 -18.27 6.23
CA SER A 256 -4.28 -18.41 7.62
C SER A 256 -5.42 -17.42 7.93
N ARG A 257 -5.28 -16.16 7.51
CA ARG A 257 -6.35 -15.14 7.70
C ARG A 257 -7.60 -15.49 6.92
N ILE A 258 -7.46 -15.94 5.68
CA ILE A 258 -8.58 -16.35 4.83
C ILE A 258 -9.31 -17.54 5.48
N ALA A 259 -8.58 -18.55 5.95
CA ALA A 259 -9.16 -19.72 6.60
C ALA A 259 -9.90 -19.42 7.91
N THR A 260 -9.54 -18.34 8.60
CA THR A 260 -10.17 -17.90 9.85
C THR A 260 -11.29 -16.89 9.66
N GLN A 261 -11.64 -16.51 8.42
CA GLN A 261 -12.76 -15.62 8.17
C GLN A 261 -14.08 -16.24 8.67
N SER A 262 -14.72 -15.56 9.61
CA SER A 262 -15.96 -16.03 10.25
C SER A 262 -17.22 -15.26 9.86
N TRP A 263 -17.11 -14.26 8.99
CA TRP A 263 -18.24 -13.44 8.54
C TRP A 263 -18.53 -13.67 7.06
N LYS A 264 -19.77 -13.41 6.69
CA LYS A 264 -20.24 -13.45 5.29
C LYS A 264 -20.84 -12.11 4.94
N ILE A 265 -20.64 -11.67 3.71
CA ILE A 265 -21.27 -10.48 3.15
C ILE A 265 -21.75 -10.90 1.77
N GLU A 266 -23.04 -10.71 1.52
CA GLU A 266 -23.63 -10.94 0.20
C GLU A 266 -23.42 -9.69 -0.66
N ILE A 267 -22.75 -9.87 -1.79
CA ILE A 267 -22.43 -8.81 -2.75
C ILE A 267 -23.14 -9.13 -4.07
N ASP A 268 -23.95 -8.20 -4.52
CA ASP A 268 -24.53 -8.25 -5.87
C ASP A 268 -23.51 -7.69 -6.89
N THR A 269 -22.79 -8.57 -7.54
CA THR A 269 -21.78 -8.20 -8.56
C THR A 269 -22.38 -7.71 -9.88
N THR A 270 -23.70 -7.86 -10.06
CA THR A 270 -24.42 -7.32 -11.23
C THR A 270 -24.71 -5.82 -11.08
N ARG A 271 -24.67 -5.31 -9.86
CA ARG A 271 -24.91 -3.90 -9.56
C ARG A 271 -23.85 -3.02 -10.21
N LYS A 272 -24.29 -2.04 -11.02
CA LYS A 272 -23.46 -1.02 -11.68
C LYS A 272 -24.12 0.35 -11.49
N SER A 273 -23.89 0.92 -10.29
CA SER A 273 -24.49 2.20 -9.88
C SER A 273 -23.56 3.37 -10.24
N PHE A 274 -23.53 3.72 -11.54
CA PHE A 274 -22.68 4.77 -12.06
C PHE A 274 -23.48 5.99 -12.50
N SER A 275 -22.88 7.19 -12.40
CA SER A 275 -23.33 8.34 -13.17
C SER A 275 -23.23 8.04 -14.68
N PHE A 276 -23.96 8.80 -15.51
CA PHE A 276 -23.88 8.62 -16.97
C PHE A 276 -22.45 8.76 -17.50
N LYS A 277 -21.71 9.76 -17.02
CA LYS A 277 -20.30 9.98 -17.36
C LYS A 277 -19.41 8.80 -16.94
N ASP A 278 -19.55 8.36 -15.71
CA ASP A 278 -18.71 7.26 -15.18
C ASP A 278 -19.01 5.94 -15.88
N ARG A 279 -20.25 5.72 -16.30
CA ARG A 279 -20.63 4.55 -17.09
C ARG A 279 -19.93 4.51 -18.44
N ILE A 280 -19.91 5.61 -19.17
CA ILE A 280 -19.20 5.70 -20.45
C ILE A 280 -17.71 5.45 -20.25
N LEU A 281 -17.10 6.10 -19.27
CA LEU A 281 -15.67 5.96 -18.98
C LEU A 281 -15.32 4.55 -18.50
N TYR A 282 -16.19 3.91 -17.72
CA TYR A 282 -16.01 2.53 -17.25
C TYR A 282 -16.00 1.54 -18.41
N TYR A 283 -17.00 1.59 -19.31
CA TYR A 283 -17.04 0.67 -20.46
C TYR A 283 -15.92 0.97 -21.47
N PHE A 284 -15.55 2.23 -21.65
CA PHE A 284 -14.39 2.60 -22.46
C PHE A 284 -13.09 1.96 -21.91
N GLU A 285 -12.88 2.06 -20.59
CA GLU A 285 -11.73 1.46 -19.92
C GLU A 285 -11.74 -0.08 -20.04
N LYS A 286 -12.88 -0.73 -19.83
CA LYS A 286 -13.01 -2.20 -19.98
C LYS A 286 -12.72 -2.66 -21.41
N LEU A 287 -13.06 -1.86 -22.42
CA LEU A 287 -12.85 -2.21 -23.84
C LEU A 287 -11.41 -1.93 -24.31
N THR A 288 -10.80 -0.85 -23.84
CA THR A 288 -9.51 -0.36 -24.38
C THR A 288 -8.34 -0.55 -23.43
N GLY A 289 -8.58 -0.81 -22.15
CA GLY A 289 -7.58 -0.79 -21.09
C GLY A 289 -7.08 0.63 -20.74
N ILE A 290 -7.65 1.68 -21.35
CA ILE A 290 -7.21 3.06 -21.16
C ILE A 290 -8.13 3.79 -20.16
N ARG A 291 -7.55 4.25 -19.05
CA ARG A 291 -8.24 4.99 -18.01
C ARG A 291 -8.09 6.50 -18.23
N LEU A 292 -9.04 7.08 -18.98
CA LEU A 292 -9.06 8.52 -19.29
C LEU A 292 -9.45 9.37 -18.07
N PHE A 293 -8.89 10.59 -17.98
CA PHE A 293 -9.25 11.61 -16.96
C PHE A 293 -9.08 11.15 -15.51
N ASP A 294 -8.19 10.17 -15.27
CA ASP A 294 -7.90 9.72 -13.93
C ASP A 294 -6.83 10.60 -13.26
N PHE A 295 -6.97 10.78 -11.96
CA PHE A 295 -5.94 11.46 -11.19
C PHE A 295 -4.73 10.53 -11.04
N SER A 296 -3.55 10.99 -11.41
CA SER A 296 -2.31 10.27 -11.16
C SER A 296 -1.39 11.04 -10.23
N ASN A 297 -0.77 10.33 -9.32
CA ASN A 297 0.20 10.88 -8.37
C ASN A 297 1.66 10.75 -8.85
N PHE A 298 1.86 10.26 -10.06
CA PHE A 298 3.14 9.91 -10.68
C PHE A 298 3.13 10.31 -12.15
N LYS A 299 4.30 10.22 -12.81
CA LYS A 299 4.45 10.40 -14.26
C LYS A 299 5.14 9.18 -14.85
N ILE A 300 4.43 8.43 -15.71
CA ILE A 300 5.00 7.28 -16.41
C ILE A 300 5.93 7.80 -17.52
N ILE A 301 7.17 7.36 -17.50
CA ILE A 301 8.15 7.66 -18.56
C ILE A 301 8.34 6.46 -19.50
N LYS A 302 8.65 6.76 -20.76
CA LYS A 302 8.91 5.76 -21.81
C LYS A 302 10.27 5.11 -21.67
#